data_0084e73ed4e2bd32315ff844bb184148
#
_entry.id   0084e73ed4e2bd32315ff844bb184148
#
_cell.length_a   1.000
_cell.length_b   1.000
_cell.length_c   1.000
_cell.angle_alpha   90.00
_cell.angle_beta   90.00
_cell.angle_gamma   90.00
#
_symmetry.space_group_name_H-M   'P 1'
#
loop_
_entity.id
_entity.type
_entity.pdbx_description
1 polymer ?
#
loop_
_entity_poly.entity_id
_entity_poly.type
_entity_poly.pdbx_seq_one_letter_code
_entity_poly.pdbx_strand_id
1 'polypeptide(L)'
;MRKAPADQSAQSVKKRASKASKASPSVKKSASKAPKSGTVSETGSAGDSVTLTELLSSDTARLPKRYDEDIERRLAQLFNDYAEGVARLSTKGPGARAVRNEIGTIRALSQGILLTLDQYLSGHTFDAFQTFSDAIGHVRHRLQNLVVPLVDLLGVHQSKRGFEHYGDLYRLRTGPLTQLNKRDLFHIPFEKRQLVASQRYSIPGLPSLYLASSLWIAWEELGRPDLALIHASRFEGGGNLRVLDFGWSPSLAGGLSTFGHSDGAESFGEFAKGQAIIWPLIAACSLVRRYPGTPFVPEYIIPQFLLQWVQREKDLDGIRYFSTKLAAMDRAQNRAFNYVFPARHKAPRGICGGLQNSFALTPPVSWPMLQSWQPKIMGAQLPAPGAFDLAEGFPVAYSDTEFFALEHKLKEGLKATKIIE
;
A
#
# COMPACT_ATOMS: atom_id res chain seq x y z
N MET A 1 -48.04 3.10 31.69
CA MET A 1 -48.21 2.43 32.99
C MET A 1 -47.73 0.99 32.90
N ARG A 2 -46.59 0.69 33.42
CA ARG A 2 -46.20 -0.39 34.32
C ARG A 2 -44.68 -0.41 34.43
N LYS A 3 -44.27 -0.41 35.68
CA LYS A 3 -42.93 -0.24 36.25
C LYS A 3 -42.01 -1.43 36.02
N ALA A 4 -40.73 -1.11 36.08
CA ALA A 4 -39.62 -2.02 36.34
C ALA A 4 -39.73 -2.83 37.64
N PRO A 5 -38.88 -3.84 37.86
CA PRO A 5 -37.93 -3.63 38.96
C PRO A 5 -36.47 -3.96 38.62
N ALA A 6 -35.61 -3.29 39.35
CA ALA A 6 -34.20 -3.55 39.53
C ALA A 6 -34.00 -4.74 40.47
N ASP A 7 -32.92 -5.46 40.33
CA ASP A 7 -32.24 -6.08 41.46
C ASP A 7 -30.72 -6.13 41.30
N GLN A 8 -30.11 -5.89 42.45
CA GLN A 8 -28.68 -5.81 42.72
C GLN A 8 -28.14 -7.20 43.08
N SER A 9 -26.90 -7.50 42.78
CA SER A 9 -26.04 -8.19 43.74
C SER A 9 -24.56 -8.05 43.34
N ALA A 10 -23.88 -7.24 44.13
CA ALA A 10 -22.42 -7.28 44.30
C ALA A 10 -22.03 -8.41 45.25
N GLN A 11 -21.02 -9.16 44.92
CA GLN A 11 -20.22 -9.85 45.93
C GLN A 11 -18.75 -9.98 45.49
N SER A 12 -17.92 -9.44 46.37
CA SER A 12 -16.50 -9.49 46.51
C SER A 12 -15.93 -10.88 46.76
N VAL A 13 -14.76 -11.21 46.23
CA VAL A 13 -13.86 -12.21 46.82
C VAL A 13 -12.42 -11.67 46.81
N LYS A 14 -11.88 -11.72 48.03
CA LYS A 14 -10.55 -11.28 48.48
C LYS A 14 -9.45 -12.24 48.07
N LYS A 15 -8.25 -11.65 47.85
CA LYS A 15 -6.88 -12.06 48.17
C LYS A 15 -6.57 -13.52 48.53
N ARG A 16 -5.57 -14.04 47.86
CA ARG A 16 -4.53 -14.84 48.52
C ARG A 16 -3.16 -14.60 47.86
N ALA A 17 -2.24 -14.11 48.69
CA ALA A 17 -0.80 -14.08 48.43
C ALA A 17 -0.19 -15.37 48.98
N SER A 18 0.81 -15.94 48.31
CA SER A 18 1.75 -16.85 48.95
C SER A 18 3.15 -16.67 48.31
N LYS A 19 4.11 -16.52 49.25
CA LYS A 19 5.55 -16.44 49.08
C LYS A 19 6.16 -17.82 48.80
N ALA A 20 7.24 -17.84 48.04
CA ALA A 20 8.47 -18.66 48.29
C ALA A 20 9.37 -18.45 47.05
N SER A 21 10.53 -18.08 47.11
CA SER A 21 11.82 -18.21 47.80
C SER A 21 12.86 -18.76 46.81
N LYS A 22 13.89 -17.93 46.60
CA LYS A 22 15.32 -18.18 46.36
C LYS A 22 15.78 -19.45 45.63
N ALA A 23 16.57 -19.27 44.57
CA ALA A 23 17.95 -19.73 44.47
C ALA A 23 18.64 -19.24 43.21
N SER A 24 19.77 -18.54 43.35
CA SER A 24 20.76 -18.28 42.30
C SER A 24 21.79 -19.39 42.27
N PRO A 25 22.43 -19.67 41.14
CA PRO A 25 23.82 -20.09 41.15
C PRO A 25 24.74 -19.12 40.39
N SER A 26 25.81 -18.81 41.04
CA SER A 26 27.01 -18.10 40.59
C SER A 26 27.72 -18.85 39.46
N VAL A 27 28.14 -18.14 38.40
CA VAL A 27 29.15 -18.63 37.48
C VAL A 27 30.26 -17.60 37.33
N LYS A 28 31.46 -18.17 37.39
CA LYS A 28 32.81 -17.63 37.59
C LYS A 28 33.21 -16.65 36.45
N LYS A 29 33.92 -15.60 36.87
CA LYS A 29 34.79 -14.74 36.06
C LYS A 29 35.94 -15.54 35.46
N SER A 30 36.15 -15.41 34.15
CA SER A 30 37.47 -15.64 33.54
C SER A 30 37.96 -14.33 32.94
N ALA A 31 39.10 -13.88 33.46
CA ALA A 31 39.83 -12.72 32.98
C ALA A 31 40.66 -13.12 31.74
N SER A 32 40.58 -12.35 30.65
CA SER A 32 41.60 -12.39 29.64
C SER A 32 42.01 -10.97 29.21
N LYS A 33 43.29 -10.85 29.06
CA LYS A 33 44.21 -9.73 28.95
C LYS A 33 43.82 -8.69 27.88
N ALA A 34 44.06 -7.41 28.22
CA ALA A 34 44.14 -6.28 27.31
C ALA A 34 45.36 -6.37 26.38
N PRO A 35 45.27 -5.93 25.12
CA PRO A 35 46.44 -5.50 24.38
C PRO A 35 46.58 -3.96 24.39
N LYS A 36 47.84 -3.58 24.28
CA LYS A 36 48.44 -2.27 24.49
C LYS A 36 48.02 -1.20 23.45
N SER A 37 48.08 0.02 23.93
CA SER A 37 48.04 1.31 23.22
C SER A 37 48.71 1.29 21.86
N GLY A 38 47.90 1.62 20.83
CA GLY A 38 48.34 2.07 19.52
C GLY A 38 47.87 3.49 19.28
N THR A 39 48.78 4.32 18.92
CA THR A 39 48.76 5.73 18.56
C THR A 39 47.45 6.23 17.97
N VAL A 40 46.89 7.26 18.58
CA VAL A 40 45.83 8.12 18.07
C VAL A 40 46.39 8.86 16.85
N SER A 41 45.98 8.49 15.65
CA SER A 41 46.06 9.35 14.49
C SER A 41 44.72 10.10 14.37
N GLU A 42 44.74 11.38 14.63
CA GLU A 42 43.68 12.31 14.27
C GLU A 42 43.48 12.29 12.76
N THR A 43 42.56 11.46 12.29
CA THR A 43 41.98 11.63 10.95
C THR A 43 40.62 12.28 11.14
N GLY A 44 40.51 13.52 10.65
CA GLY A 44 39.28 14.27 10.65
C GLY A 44 38.12 13.46 10.11
N SER A 45 37.00 13.46 10.84
CA SER A 45 35.75 12.82 10.46
C SER A 45 35.26 13.44 9.15
N ALA A 46 35.60 12.82 8.03
CA ALA A 46 34.83 12.94 6.81
C ALA A 46 33.46 12.34 7.14
N GLY A 47 32.43 13.16 7.32
CA GLY A 47 31.08 12.73 7.61
C GLY A 47 30.67 11.62 6.63
N ASP A 48 30.24 10.46 7.16
CA ASP A 48 29.86 9.29 6.40
C ASP A 48 28.84 9.67 5.34
N SER A 49 29.27 9.70 4.07
CA SER A 49 28.40 10.00 2.95
C SER A 49 27.53 8.77 2.64
N VAL A 50 26.22 8.92 2.77
CA VAL A 50 25.22 7.87 2.55
C VAL A 50 24.95 7.69 1.06
N THR A 51 24.83 6.46 0.59
CA THR A 51 24.37 6.17 -0.78
C THR A 51 22.83 6.30 -0.87
N LEU A 52 22.31 6.46 -2.08
CA LEU A 52 20.86 6.49 -2.29
C LEU A 52 20.20 5.17 -1.86
N THR A 53 20.84 4.04 -2.12
CA THR A 53 20.36 2.72 -1.72
C THR A 53 20.28 2.58 -0.18
N GLU A 54 21.31 3.04 0.53
CA GLU A 54 21.31 3.03 2.00
C GLU A 54 20.20 3.93 2.57
N LEU A 55 20.01 5.14 2.03
CA LEU A 55 18.91 6.00 2.44
C LEU A 55 17.55 5.31 2.24
N LEU A 56 17.30 4.79 1.04
CA LEU A 56 16.02 4.19 0.70
C LEU A 56 15.74 2.88 1.44
N SER A 57 16.79 2.17 1.87
CA SER A 57 16.68 0.96 2.69
C SER A 57 16.69 1.23 4.20
N SER A 58 16.94 2.47 4.61
CA SER A 58 17.00 2.85 6.02
C SER A 58 15.64 2.75 6.70
N ASP A 59 15.65 2.63 8.03
CA ASP A 59 14.41 2.66 8.80
C ASP A 59 13.65 3.98 8.60
N THR A 60 14.34 5.10 8.39
CA THR A 60 13.72 6.39 8.08
C THR A 60 12.84 6.33 6.83
N ALA A 61 13.35 5.75 5.73
CA ALA A 61 12.63 5.68 4.47
C ALA A 61 11.65 4.49 4.36
N ARG A 62 11.77 3.48 5.24
CA ARG A 62 10.91 2.28 5.20
C ARG A 62 9.45 2.63 5.49
N LEU A 63 8.54 2.12 4.68
CA LEU A 63 7.09 2.29 4.82
C LEU A 63 6.41 0.91 4.90
N PRO A 64 5.21 0.79 5.48
CA PRO A 64 4.42 1.82 6.16
C PRO A 64 4.95 2.17 7.55
N LYS A 65 4.55 3.33 8.08
CA LYS A 65 4.91 3.78 9.44
C LYS A 65 3.74 3.65 10.41
N ARG A 66 4.02 3.11 11.59
CA ARG A 66 3.15 3.18 12.77
C ARG A 66 3.53 4.39 13.61
N TYR A 67 2.61 4.90 14.40
CA TYR A 67 2.82 6.01 15.31
C TYR A 67 1.83 5.93 16.47
N ASP A 68 2.16 6.56 17.59
CA ASP A 68 1.41 6.61 18.85
C ASP A 68 1.16 8.03 19.34
N GLU A 69 1.73 9.01 18.66
CA GLU A 69 1.65 10.43 18.95
C GLU A 69 0.63 11.16 18.04
N ASP A 70 0.69 12.47 18.02
CA ASP A 70 -0.06 13.31 17.07
C ASP A 70 0.44 13.13 15.63
N ILE A 71 -0.49 13.12 14.65
CA ILE A 71 -0.16 12.86 13.25
C ILE A 71 0.74 13.93 12.64
N GLU A 72 0.51 15.20 12.99
CA GLU A 72 1.29 16.32 12.46
C GLU A 72 2.72 16.27 12.98
N ARG A 73 2.87 16.04 14.30
CA ARG A 73 4.18 15.86 14.93
C ARG A 73 4.92 14.67 14.33
N ARG A 74 4.22 13.56 14.14
CA ARG A 74 4.84 12.37 13.54
C ARG A 74 5.34 12.61 12.13
N LEU A 75 4.52 13.23 11.28
CA LEU A 75 4.91 13.54 9.92
C LEU A 75 6.02 14.58 9.87
N ALA A 76 5.99 15.62 10.72
CA ALA A 76 7.05 16.60 10.81
C ALA A 76 8.41 15.94 11.14
N GLN A 77 8.43 15.04 12.13
CA GLN A 77 9.62 14.29 12.47
C GLN A 77 10.11 13.42 11.31
N LEU A 78 9.22 12.62 10.70
CA LEU A 78 9.57 11.75 9.57
C LEU A 78 10.15 12.54 8.40
N PHE A 79 9.57 13.69 8.08
CA PHE A 79 10.02 14.54 6.98
C PHE A 79 11.37 15.18 7.27
N ASN A 80 11.60 15.62 8.51
CA ASN A 80 12.90 16.16 8.92
C ASN A 80 13.99 15.09 8.87
N ASP A 81 13.74 13.91 9.45
CA ASP A 81 14.69 12.79 9.45
C ASP A 81 15.05 12.38 8.01
N TYR A 82 14.05 12.33 7.13
CA TYR A 82 14.27 12.01 5.72
C TYR A 82 15.07 13.09 5.00
N ALA A 83 14.74 14.36 5.20
CA ALA A 83 15.47 15.50 4.61
C ALA A 83 16.93 15.56 5.08
N GLU A 84 17.21 15.22 6.35
CA GLU A 84 18.57 15.08 6.87
C GLU A 84 19.31 13.92 6.20
N GLY A 85 18.64 12.78 6.00
CA GLY A 85 19.19 11.67 5.23
C GLY A 85 19.55 12.06 3.80
N VAL A 86 18.66 12.80 3.13
CA VAL A 86 18.92 13.34 1.78
C VAL A 86 20.11 14.33 1.78
N ALA A 87 20.24 15.18 2.79
CA ALA A 87 21.35 16.13 2.91
C ALA A 87 22.72 15.43 3.03
N ARG A 88 22.75 14.21 3.59
CA ARG A 88 23.97 13.38 3.73
C ARG A 88 24.28 12.52 2.51
N LEU A 89 23.44 12.52 1.47
CA LEU A 89 23.68 11.74 0.27
C LEU A 89 25.01 12.09 -0.37
N SER A 90 25.73 11.07 -0.82
CA SER A 90 26.99 11.19 -1.54
C SER A 90 26.82 11.98 -2.84
N THR A 91 27.74 12.87 -3.15
CA THR A 91 27.76 13.58 -4.44
C THR A 91 28.47 12.80 -5.55
N LYS A 92 29.06 11.64 -5.24
CA LYS A 92 29.84 10.86 -6.19
C LYS A 92 28.97 10.10 -7.21
N GLY A 93 27.74 9.70 -6.83
CA GLY A 93 26.80 9.00 -7.72
C GLY A 93 25.81 9.96 -8.40
N PRO A 94 25.50 9.81 -9.70
CA PRO A 94 24.59 10.73 -10.39
C PRO A 94 23.18 10.71 -9.80
N GLY A 95 22.65 9.58 -9.42
CA GLY A 95 21.32 9.46 -8.78
C GLY A 95 21.26 10.13 -7.42
N ALA A 96 22.24 9.88 -6.53
CA ALA A 96 22.31 10.48 -5.22
C ALA A 96 22.45 12.01 -5.31
N ARG A 97 23.32 12.51 -6.22
CA ARG A 97 23.47 13.94 -6.49
C ARG A 97 22.17 14.59 -6.95
N ALA A 98 21.46 13.94 -7.88
CA ALA A 98 20.20 14.45 -8.41
C ALA A 98 19.14 14.58 -7.29
N VAL A 99 18.98 13.59 -6.43
CA VAL A 99 18.05 13.63 -5.30
C VAL A 99 18.47 14.68 -4.26
N ARG A 100 19.77 14.79 -3.95
CA ARG A 100 20.29 15.79 -3.02
C ARG A 100 20.03 17.22 -3.50
N ASN A 101 20.15 17.47 -4.80
CA ASN A 101 19.89 18.79 -5.39
C ASN A 101 18.40 19.20 -5.26
N GLU A 102 17.51 18.25 -5.08
CA GLU A 102 16.06 18.47 -4.90
C GLU A 102 15.64 18.62 -3.43
N ILE A 103 16.57 18.75 -2.50
CA ILE A 103 16.26 18.87 -1.06
C ILE A 103 15.31 20.03 -0.76
N GLY A 104 15.42 21.15 -1.50
CA GLY A 104 14.50 22.28 -1.42
C GLY A 104 13.07 21.89 -1.81
N THR A 105 12.92 21.15 -2.90
CA THR A 105 11.63 20.60 -3.39
C THR A 105 11.03 19.63 -2.37
N ILE A 106 11.85 18.74 -1.81
CA ILE A 106 11.42 17.77 -0.78
C ILE A 106 10.90 18.50 0.47
N ARG A 107 11.62 19.53 0.95
CA ARG A 107 11.21 20.33 2.11
C ARG A 107 9.94 21.13 1.83
N ALA A 108 9.83 21.75 0.66
CA ALA A 108 8.64 22.51 0.27
C ALA A 108 7.40 21.60 0.20
N LEU A 109 7.52 20.41 -0.39
CA LEU A 109 6.45 19.41 -0.41
C LEU A 109 6.06 18.98 1.01
N SER A 110 7.04 18.71 1.89
CA SER A 110 6.83 18.36 3.28
C SER A 110 6.04 19.43 4.03
N GLN A 111 6.44 20.69 3.89
CA GLN A 111 5.77 21.84 4.50
C GLN A 111 4.34 22.02 3.97
N GLY A 112 4.15 21.87 2.66
CA GLY A 112 2.82 21.92 2.05
C GLY A 112 1.87 20.83 2.60
N ILE A 113 2.36 19.61 2.81
CA ILE A 113 1.59 18.51 3.41
C ILE A 113 1.22 18.83 4.87
N LEU A 114 2.17 19.32 5.67
CA LEU A 114 1.93 19.68 7.08
C LEU A 114 0.92 20.81 7.18
N LEU A 115 1.07 21.88 6.40
CA LEU A 115 0.13 23.00 6.37
C LEU A 115 -1.27 22.54 5.92
N THR A 116 -1.35 21.63 4.98
CA THR A 116 -2.62 21.02 4.55
C THR A 116 -3.33 20.32 5.72
N LEU A 117 -2.60 19.57 6.54
CA LEU A 117 -3.16 18.87 7.70
C LEU A 117 -3.62 19.87 8.77
N ASP A 118 -2.79 20.84 9.12
CA ASP A 118 -3.12 21.89 10.10
C ASP A 118 -4.41 22.64 9.70
N GLN A 119 -4.48 23.10 8.45
CA GLN A 119 -5.68 23.76 7.92
C GLN A 119 -6.92 22.86 7.96
N TYR A 120 -6.77 21.58 7.57
CA TYR A 120 -7.90 20.64 7.59
C TYR A 120 -8.40 20.39 9.01
N LEU A 121 -7.48 20.14 9.95
CA LEU A 121 -7.81 19.87 11.35
C LEU A 121 -8.35 21.11 12.07
N SER A 122 -7.98 22.30 11.61
CA SER A 122 -8.56 23.58 12.04
C SER A 122 -9.91 23.91 11.40
N GLY A 123 -10.45 23.03 10.53
CA GLY A 123 -11.76 23.20 9.89
C GLY A 123 -11.71 23.97 8.56
N HIS A 124 -10.56 24.44 8.12
CA HIS A 124 -10.36 25.17 6.86
C HIS A 124 -10.17 24.23 5.68
N THR A 125 -11.15 23.37 5.41
CA THR A 125 -11.01 22.27 4.43
C THR A 125 -10.82 22.74 2.99
N PHE A 126 -11.36 23.89 2.62
CA PHE A 126 -11.17 24.49 1.30
C PHE A 126 -9.71 24.94 1.12
N ASP A 127 -9.17 25.69 2.09
CA ASP A 127 -7.79 26.18 2.06
C ASP A 127 -6.80 25.02 2.09
N ALA A 128 -7.10 23.99 2.90
CA ALA A 128 -6.32 22.75 2.95
C ALA A 128 -6.20 22.08 1.57
N PHE A 129 -7.31 21.98 0.81
CA PHE A 129 -7.26 21.41 -0.52
C PHE A 129 -6.51 22.30 -1.52
N GLN A 130 -6.63 23.61 -1.40
CA GLN A 130 -5.86 24.55 -2.24
C GLN A 130 -4.36 24.43 -1.96
N THR A 131 -3.95 24.49 -0.69
CA THR A 131 -2.57 24.29 -0.25
C THR A 131 -1.99 22.96 -0.74
N PHE A 132 -2.76 21.87 -0.62
CA PHE A 132 -2.39 20.57 -1.16
C PHE A 132 -2.17 20.61 -2.67
N SER A 133 -3.12 21.21 -3.40
CA SER A 133 -3.07 21.30 -4.87
C SER A 133 -1.84 22.09 -5.35
N ASP A 134 -1.50 23.16 -4.64
CA ASP A 134 -0.33 23.99 -4.94
C ASP A 134 0.96 23.21 -4.66
N ALA A 135 1.05 22.53 -3.52
CA ALA A 135 2.20 21.69 -3.17
C ALA A 135 2.42 20.56 -4.21
N ILE A 136 1.35 19.91 -4.66
CA ILE A 136 1.41 18.88 -5.71
C ILE A 136 1.77 19.52 -7.07
N GLY A 137 1.27 20.70 -7.36
CA GLY A 137 1.60 21.46 -8.58
C GLY A 137 3.11 21.67 -8.74
N HIS A 138 3.80 22.01 -7.67
CA HIS A 138 5.27 22.21 -7.67
C HIS A 138 6.06 20.94 -7.99
N VAL A 139 5.54 19.76 -7.67
CA VAL A 139 6.18 18.46 -7.92
C VAL A 139 5.54 17.68 -9.07
N ARG A 140 4.62 18.28 -9.82
CA ARG A 140 3.85 17.60 -10.88
C ARG A 140 4.74 16.87 -11.88
N HIS A 141 5.84 17.50 -12.32
CA HIS A 141 6.79 16.87 -13.24
C HIS A 141 7.46 15.62 -12.66
N ARG A 142 7.67 15.58 -11.33
CA ARG A 142 8.21 14.39 -10.65
C ARG A 142 7.15 13.30 -10.48
N LEU A 143 5.91 13.69 -10.24
CA LEU A 143 4.79 12.73 -10.22
C LEU A 143 4.57 12.08 -11.60
N GLN A 144 4.76 12.81 -12.70
CA GLN A 144 4.65 12.25 -14.04
C GLN A 144 5.63 11.10 -14.29
N ASN A 145 6.83 11.13 -13.68
CA ASN A 145 7.80 10.03 -13.75
C ASN A 145 7.31 8.76 -13.03
N LEU A 146 6.28 8.87 -12.19
CA LEU A 146 5.63 7.74 -11.48
C LEU A 146 4.31 7.31 -12.13
N VAL A 147 3.95 7.91 -13.25
CA VAL A 147 2.76 7.52 -13.99
C VAL A 147 3.12 6.38 -14.93
N VAL A 148 2.60 5.21 -14.63
CA VAL A 148 2.92 3.95 -15.34
C VAL A 148 1.67 3.39 -16.00
N PRO A 149 1.75 2.87 -17.23
CA PRO A 149 0.67 2.10 -17.81
C PRO A 149 0.32 0.90 -16.93
N LEU A 150 -0.97 0.67 -16.72
CA LEU A 150 -1.41 -0.46 -15.89
C LEU A 150 -0.92 -1.81 -16.43
N VAL A 151 -0.86 -1.95 -17.74
CA VAL A 151 -0.37 -3.15 -18.41
C VAL A 151 1.08 -3.48 -18.06
N ASP A 152 1.94 -2.46 -17.88
CA ASP A 152 3.33 -2.64 -17.50
C ASP A 152 3.45 -3.11 -16.04
N LEU A 153 2.59 -2.59 -15.15
CA LEU A 153 2.53 -3.02 -13.75
C LEU A 153 2.01 -4.44 -13.60
N LEU A 154 1.15 -4.88 -14.49
CA LEU A 154 0.61 -6.24 -14.52
C LEU A 154 1.53 -7.22 -15.27
N GLY A 155 2.68 -6.73 -15.79
CA GLY A 155 3.69 -7.58 -16.42
C GLY A 155 3.18 -8.29 -17.68
N VAL A 156 2.56 -7.53 -18.59
CA VAL A 156 2.17 -8.07 -19.90
C VAL A 156 3.43 -8.19 -20.75
N HIS A 157 4.08 -9.36 -20.76
CA HIS A 157 5.20 -9.63 -21.64
C HIS A 157 4.72 -10.36 -22.91
N GLN A 158 5.16 -9.85 -24.07
CA GLN A 158 5.00 -10.54 -25.33
C GLN A 158 6.03 -11.68 -25.38
N SER A 159 5.60 -12.91 -25.09
CA SER A 159 6.43 -14.10 -25.27
C SER A 159 6.33 -14.60 -26.72
N LYS A 160 7.27 -15.46 -27.14
CA LYS A 160 7.19 -16.16 -28.45
C LYS A 160 5.95 -17.05 -28.59
N ARG A 161 5.19 -17.26 -27.50
CA ARG A 161 3.96 -18.08 -27.44
C ARG A 161 2.67 -17.25 -27.32
N GLY A 162 2.76 -15.90 -27.32
CA GLY A 162 1.61 -15.01 -27.14
C GLY A 162 1.81 -14.02 -25.99
N PHE A 163 0.74 -13.30 -25.61
CA PHE A 163 0.78 -12.41 -24.45
C PHE A 163 0.61 -13.21 -23.16
N GLU A 164 1.63 -13.23 -22.31
CA GLU A 164 1.55 -13.78 -20.96
C GLU A 164 1.29 -12.65 -19.96
N HIS A 165 0.16 -12.72 -19.28
CA HIS A 165 -0.19 -11.80 -18.21
C HIS A 165 0.34 -12.36 -16.88
N TYR A 166 1.32 -11.70 -16.27
CA TYR A 166 1.86 -12.11 -14.97
C TYR A 166 1.09 -11.55 -13.79
N GLY A 167 0.26 -10.53 -14.00
CA GLY A 167 -0.52 -9.90 -12.95
C GLY A 167 -1.99 -9.73 -13.33
N ASP A 168 -2.85 -10.27 -12.51
CA ASP A 168 -4.29 -10.02 -12.54
C ASP A 168 -4.67 -9.12 -11.36
N LEU A 169 -5.83 -8.51 -11.43
CA LEU A 169 -6.41 -7.76 -10.32
C LEU A 169 -7.60 -8.54 -9.77
N TYR A 170 -7.80 -8.43 -8.47
CA TYR A 170 -8.84 -9.18 -7.78
C TYR A 170 -9.70 -8.27 -6.92
N ARG A 171 -10.94 -8.69 -6.76
CA ARG A 171 -11.84 -8.09 -5.78
C ARG A 171 -12.61 -9.18 -5.05
N LEU A 172 -12.72 -8.98 -3.76
CA LEU A 172 -13.56 -9.79 -2.88
C LEU A 172 -14.74 -8.96 -2.39
N ARG A 173 -15.84 -9.64 -2.13
CA ARG A 173 -17.00 -9.09 -1.42
C ARG A 173 -17.60 -10.14 -0.52
N THR A 174 -17.94 -9.75 0.70
CA THR A 174 -18.81 -10.56 1.55
C THR A 174 -20.25 -10.42 1.07
N GLY A 175 -20.95 -11.53 1.05
CA GLY A 175 -22.34 -11.56 0.62
C GLY A 175 -23.04 -12.83 1.09
N PRO A 176 -24.37 -12.90 0.92
CA PRO A 176 -25.12 -14.11 1.20
C PRO A 176 -24.62 -15.25 0.31
N LEU A 177 -24.90 -16.49 0.69
CA LEU A 177 -24.57 -17.69 -0.10
C LEU A 177 -25.23 -17.71 -1.49
N THR A 178 -26.17 -16.82 -1.73
CA THR A 178 -26.77 -16.59 -3.06
C THR A 178 -25.75 -16.00 -4.01
N GLN A 179 -25.83 -16.41 -5.27
CA GLN A 179 -24.90 -15.96 -6.29
C GLN A 179 -24.97 -14.45 -6.50
N LEU A 180 -23.86 -13.76 -6.33
CA LEU A 180 -23.71 -12.35 -6.70
C LEU A 180 -23.55 -12.23 -8.22
N ASN A 181 -23.90 -11.08 -8.77
CA ASN A 181 -23.66 -10.76 -10.18
C ASN A 181 -22.40 -9.86 -10.32
N LYS A 182 -21.94 -9.64 -11.55
CA LYS A 182 -20.75 -8.82 -11.83
C LYS A 182 -20.84 -7.38 -11.31
N ARG A 183 -22.05 -6.78 -11.35
CA ARG A 183 -22.25 -5.42 -10.81
C ARG A 183 -22.04 -5.35 -9.32
N ASP A 184 -22.32 -6.43 -8.59
CA ASP A 184 -22.09 -6.51 -7.15
C ASP A 184 -20.59 -6.50 -6.79
N LEU A 185 -19.71 -7.01 -7.67
CA LEU A 185 -18.26 -6.95 -7.52
C LEU A 185 -17.62 -5.69 -8.10
N PHE A 186 -18.40 -4.80 -8.69
CA PHE A 186 -17.93 -3.51 -9.18
C PHE A 186 -17.96 -2.44 -8.05
N HIS A 187 -17.73 -1.16 -8.37
CA HIS A 187 -17.91 -0.10 -7.37
C HIS A 187 -19.40 0.03 -6.97
N ILE A 188 -19.64 0.60 -5.80
CA ILE A 188 -21.01 0.87 -5.31
C ILE A 188 -21.74 1.74 -6.33
N PRO A 189 -22.94 1.34 -6.83
CA PRO A 189 -23.71 2.12 -7.78
C PRO A 189 -24.06 3.52 -7.26
N PHE A 190 -24.22 4.48 -8.16
CA PHE A 190 -24.44 5.88 -7.79
C PHE A 190 -25.72 6.12 -6.97
N GLU A 191 -26.78 5.36 -7.20
CA GLU A 191 -28.01 5.43 -6.40
C GLU A 191 -27.85 4.87 -4.99
N LYS A 192 -26.77 4.13 -4.73
CA LYS A 192 -26.45 3.56 -3.41
C LYS A 192 -25.26 4.26 -2.74
N ARG A 193 -24.95 5.50 -3.14
CA ARG A 193 -23.76 6.22 -2.64
C ARG A 193 -23.74 6.43 -1.11
N GLN A 194 -24.89 6.39 -0.44
CA GLN A 194 -24.98 6.42 1.02
C GLN A 194 -24.26 5.24 1.70
N LEU A 195 -23.97 4.15 0.96
CA LEU A 195 -23.19 3.02 1.44
C LEU A 195 -21.68 3.22 1.28
N VAL A 196 -21.23 4.29 0.61
CA VAL A 196 -19.81 4.59 0.42
C VAL A 196 -19.28 5.26 1.67
N ALA A 197 -18.63 4.47 2.51
CA ALA A 197 -17.96 4.94 3.73
C ALA A 197 -16.62 5.63 3.42
N SER A 198 -16.04 6.29 4.42
CA SER A 198 -14.68 6.81 4.35
C SER A 198 -13.70 5.66 4.19
N GLN A 199 -12.86 5.76 3.17
CA GLN A 199 -11.76 4.84 2.92
C GLN A 199 -10.48 5.65 2.65
N ARG A 200 -9.32 4.99 2.66
CA ARG A 200 -8.03 5.70 2.54
C ARG A 200 -8.00 6.71 1.39
N TYR A 201 -8.52 6.34 0.23
CA TYR A 201 -8.55 7.21 -0.96
C TYR A 201 -9.96 7.69 -1.35
N SER A 202 -11.02 7.38 -0.58
CA SER A 202 -12.38 7.78 -0.94
C SER A 202 -13.07 8.49 0.19
N ILE A 203 -13.58 9.69 -0.08
CA ILE A 203 -14.47 10.39 0.82
C ILE A 203 -15.87 9.76 0.78
N PRO A 204 -16.66 9.88 1.85
CA PRO A 204 -18.04 9.37 1.89
C PRO A 204 -18.87 9.85 0.70
N GLY A 205 -19.64 8.94 0.12
CA GLY A 205 -20.54 9.26 -0.98
C GLY A 205 -19.91 9.33 -2.37
N LEU A 206 -18.58 9.24 -2.51
CA LEU A 206 -17.86 9.21 -3.80
C LEU A 206 -17.37 7.79 -4.11
N PRO A 207 -18.06 7.04 -4.99
CA PRO A 207 -17.68 5.69 -5.33
C PRO A 207 -16.32 5.61 -6.02
N SER A 208 -15.55 4.59 -5.68
CA SER A 208 -14.31 4.24 -6.38
C SER A 208 -14.22 2.72 -6.53
N LEU A 209 -13.58 2.26 -7.59
CA LEU A 209 -13.29 0.85 -7.78
C LEU A 209 -11.95 0.53 -7.12
N TYR A 210 -11.99 -0.31 -6.08
CA TYR A 210 -10.81 -0.83 -5.40
C TYR A 210 -10.54 -2.25 -5.87
N LEU A 211 -9.31 -2.50 -6.26
CA LEU A 211 -8.82 -3.80 -6.70
C LEU A 211 -7.52 -4.12 -5.95
N ALA A 212 -7.19 -5.38 -5.82
CA ALA A 212 -5.97 -5.85 -5.18
C ALA A 212 -5.14 -6.70 -6.14
N SER A 213 -3.82 -6.74 -5.96
CA SER A 213 -2.92 -7.56 -6.76
C SER A 213 -2.99 -9.07 -6.43
N SER A 214 -3.71 -9.44 -5.38
CA SER A 214 -3.94 -10.83 -4.98
C SER A 214 -5.24 -10.98 -4.20
N LEU A 215 -5.80 -12.19 -4.17
CA LEU A 215 -6.95 -12.52 -3.32
C LEU A 215 -6.63 -12.36 -1.84
N TRP A 216 -5.39 -12.68 -1.44
CA TRP A 216 -4.93 -12.50 -0.07
C TRP A 216 -5.01 -11.03 0.38
N ILE A 217 -4.47 -10.09 -0.42
CA ILE A 217 -4.56 -8.65 -0.10
C ILE A 217 -6.01 -8.17 -0.06
N ALA A 218 -6.84 -8.62 -1.00
CA ALA A 218 -8.26 -8.28 -0.97
C ALA A 218 -8.95 -8.78 0.31
N TRP A 219 -8.58 -9.95 0.81
CA TRP A 219 -9.08 -10.52 2.07
C TRP A 219 -8.57 -9.75 3.30
N GLU A 220 -7.28 -9.39 3.33
CA GLU A 220 -6.68 -8.53 4.37
C GLU A 220 -7.38 -7.17 4.45
N GLU A 221 -7.63 -6.55 3.30
CA GLU A 221 -8.30 -5.23 3.23
C GLU A 221 -9.76 -5.29 3.71
N LEU A 222 -10.44 -6.40 3.51
CA LEU A 222 -11.79 -6.64 4.06
C LEU A 222 -11.79 -6.92 5.56
N GLY A 223 -10.63 -7.07 6.20
CA GLY A 223 -10.51 -7.35 7.64
C GLY A 223 -10.61 -8.83 7.98
N ARG A 224 -10.18 -9.71 7.07
CA ARG A 224 -10.14 -11.16 7.24
C ARG A 224 -11.51 -11.78 7.57
N PRO A 225 -12.56 -11.51 6.77
CA PRO A 225 -13.87 -12.12 7.00
C PRO A 225 -13.82 -13.64 6.83
N ASP A 226 -14.86 -14.31 7.32
CA ASP A 226 -15.03 -15.75 7.09
C ASP A 226 -15.01 -16.05 5.59
N LEU A 227 -14.13 -16.95 5.18
CA LEU A 227 -13.94 -17.34 3.78
C LEU A 227 -15.22 -17.93 3.17
N ALA A 228 -16.04 -18.61 3.95
CA ALA A 228 -17.30 -19.17 3.49
C ALA A 228 -18.30 -18.09 2.98
N LEU A 229 -18.15 -16.85 3.42
CA LEU A 229 -19.01 -15.74 3.03
C LEU A 229 -18.46 -14.90 1.88
N ILE A 230 -17.31 -15.27 1.31
CA ILE A 230 -16.61 -14.48 0.30
C ILE A 230 -16.98 -14.90 -1.11
N HIS A 231 -17.14 -13.92 -1.97
CA HIS A 231 -17.19 -14.05 -3.41
C HIS A 231 -15.99 -13.33 -4.04
N ALA A 232 -15.36 -13.99 -4.99
CA ALA A 232 -14.18 -13.50 -5.69
C ALA A 232 -14.47 -13.28 -7.18
N SER A 233 -13.88 -12.22 -7.73
CA SER A 233 -13.77 -12.00 -9.18
C SER A 233 -12.36 -11.56 -9.53
N ARG A 234 -11.86 -12.05 -10.65
CA ARG A 234 -10.66 -11.57 -11.31
C ARG A 234 -11.03 -10.46 -12.28
N PHE A 235 -10.24 -9.41 -12.32
CA PHE A 235 -10.40 -8.28 -13.19
C PHE A 235 -9.24 -8.20 -14.18
N GLU A 236 -9.57 -7.95 -15.43
CA GLU A 236 -8.64 -7.58 -16.49
C GLU A 236 -8.81 -6.09 -16.77
N GLY A 237 -7.74 -5.32 -16.62
CA GLY A 237 -7.70 -3.92 -17.06
C GLY A 237 -7.47 -3.88 -18.54
N GLY A 238 -8.36 -3.22 -19.28
CA GLY A 238 -8.25 -3.00 -20.71
C GLY A 238 -7.70 -1.62 -21.04
N GLY A 239 -7.00 -1.52 -22.16
CA GLY A 239 -6.64 -0.25 -22.76
C GLY A 239 -5.49 0.49 -22.07
N ASN A 240 -5.49 1.81 -22.27
CA ASN A 240 -4.39 2.70 -21.91
C ASN A 240 -4.54 3.28 -20.50
N LEU A 241 -5.04 2.49 -19.52
CA LEU A 241 -5.15 2.96 -18.14
C LEU A 241 -3.77 3.32 -17.58
N ARG A 242 -3.66 4.51 -17.01
CA ARG A 242 -2.43 5.03 -16.41
C ARG A 242 -2.61 5.24 -14.91
N VAL A 243 -1.68 4.73 -14.14
CA VAL A 243 -1.75 4.72 -12.67
C VAL A 243 -0.58 5.48 -12.10
N LEU A 244 -0.83 6.32 -11.10
CA LEU A 244 0.21 6.89 -10.26
C LEU A 244 0.71 5.78 -9.33
N ASP A 245 1.98 5.39 -9.48
CA ASP A 245 2.56 4.27 -8.75
C ASP A 245 3.26 4.70 -7.45
N PHE A 246 2.59 4.45 -6.34
CA PHE A 246 3.14 4.58 -4.99
C PHE A 246 3.59 3.22 -4.41
N GLY A 247 3.80 2.25 -5.27
CA GLY A 247 4.34 0.94 -4.90
C GLY A 247 5.81 1.04 -4.49
N TRP A 248 6.06 1.58 -3.31
CA TRP A 248 7.41 1.68 -2.74
C TRP A 248 7.97 0.31 -2.40
N SER A 249 9.20 0.03 -2.84
CA SER A 249 9.96 -1.15 -2.46
C SER A 249 11.44 -0.81 -2.30
N PRO A 250 12.07 -1.14 -1.16
CA PRO A 250 13.53 -1.00 -0.97
C PRO A 250 14.35 -1.77 -2.01
N SER A 251 13.83 -2.88 -2.55
CA SER A 251 14.49 -3.66 -3.60
C SER A 251 14.59 -2.90 -4.94
N LEU A 252 13.71 -1.92 -5.19
CA LEU A 252 13.86 -0.99 -6.32
C LEU A 252 15.14 -0.17 -6.20
N ALA A 253 15.58 0.16 -4.99
CA ALA A 253 16.84 0.85 -4.77
C ALA A 253 18.07 -0.03 -5.07
N GLY A 254 18.00 -1.33 -4.79
CA GLY A 254 19.03 -2.30 -5.16
C GLY A 254 19.16 -2.49 -6.68
N GLY A 255 18.04 -2.43 -7.41
CA GLY A 255 18.03 -2.48 -8.88
C GLY A 255 18.73 -1.29 -9.54
N LEU A 256 18.77 -0.12 -8.89
CA LEU A 256 19.50 1.07 -9.37
C LEU A 256 21.01 0.83 -9.53
N SER A 257 21.58 -0.10 -8.77
CA SER A 257 23.01 -0.45 -8.85
C SER A 257 23.32 -1.54 -9.87
N THR A 258 22.31 -2.34 -10.27
CA THR A 258 22.51 -3.57 -11.06
C THR A 258 22.19 -3.40 -12.56
N PHE A 259 21.31 -2.45 -12.91
CA PHE A 259 20.93 -2.19 -14.31
C PHE A 259 21.73 -1.03 -14.92
N GLY A 260 23.05 -1.21 -15.03
CA GLY A 260 23.88 -0.34 -15.86
C GLY A 260 23.69 -0.68 -17.36
N HIS A 261 23.39 0.34 -18.18
CA HIS A 261 23.59 0.35 -19.63
C HIS A 261 22.55 -0.31 -20.56
N SER A 262 21.26 -0.31 -20.23
CA SER A 262 20.22 -0.56 -21.24
C SER A 262 19.17 0.56 -21.23
N ASP A 263 18.47 0.81 -22.35
CA ASP A 263 17.44 1.87 -22.47
C ASP A 263 16.35 1.81 -21.38
N GLY A 264 16.12 0.63 -20.78
CA GLY A 264 15.25 0.46 -19.61
C GLY A 264 15.84 0.96 -18.30
N ALA A 265 17.17 1.10 -18.17
CA ALA A 265 17.83 1.53 -16.94
C ALA A 265 17.65 3.04 -16.67
N GLU A 266 17.59 3.84 -17.72
CA GLU A 266 17.39 5.28 -17.60
C GLU A 266 15.98 5.62 -17.10
N SER A 267 14.97 4.98 -17.68
CA SER A 267 13.56 5.09 -17.24
C SER A 267 13.37 4.64 -15.80
N PHE A 268 13.99 3.53 -15.40
CA PHE A 268 13.95 3.04 -14.03
C PHE A 268 14.67 3.98 -13.05
N GLY A 269 15.80 4.56 -13.47
CA GLY A 269 16.54 5.57 -12.69
C GLY A 269 15.69 6.83 -12.43
N GLU A 270 14.95 7.32 -13.41
CA GLU A 270 14.05 8.47 -13.26
C GLU A 270 12.85 8.16 -12.35
N PHE A 271 12.27 6.96 -12.46
CA PHE A 271 11.22 6.50 -11.58
C PHE A 271 11.67 6.47 -10.11
N ALA A 272 12.82 5.86 -9.81
CA ALA A 272 13.35 5.78 -8.46
C ALA A 272 13.76 7.16 -7.89
N LYS A 273 14.30 8.07 -8.72
CA LYS A 273 14.52 9.46 -8.33
C LYS A 273 13.19 10.17 -8.02
N GLY A 274 12.19 9.98 -8.88
CA GLY A 274 10.85 10.49 -8.66
C GLY A 274 10.30 10.04 -7.30
N GLN A 275 10.36 8.75 -7.00
CA GLN A 275 9.94 8.20 -5.71
C GLN A 275 10.70 8.81 -4.53
N ALA A 276 12.02 8.96 -4.63
CA ALA A 276 12.82 9.57 -3.57
C ALA A 276 12.44 11.04 -3.32
N ILE A 277 12.16 11.81 -4.36
CA ILE A 277 11.80 13.24 -4.24
C ILE A 277 10.39 13.41 -3.66
N ILE A 278 9.43 12.58 -4.07
CA ILE A 278 8.06 12.65 -3.57
C ILE A 278 7.80 11.75 -2.35
N TRP A 279 8.86 11.18 -1.77
CA TRP A 279 8.74 10.31 -0.60
C TRP A 279 7.86 10.88 0.53
N PRO A 280 7.89 12.21 0.86
CA PRO A 280 7.01 12.78 1.87
C PRO A 280 5.53 12.53 1.58
N LEU A 281 5.11 12.64 0.32
CA LEU A 281 3.73 12.36 -0.09
C LEU A 281 3.40 10.87 0.04
N ILE A 282 4.31 9.99 -0.39
CA ILE A 282 4.13 8.53 -0.24
C ILE A 282 4.03 8.17 1.24
N ALA A 283 4.88 8.74 2.09
CA ALA A 283 4.87 8.50 3.54
C ALA A 283 3.56 8.95 4.19
N ALA A 284 3.08 10.17 3.87
CA ALA A 284 1.80 10.68 4.36
C ALA A 284 0.61 9.81 3.94
N CYS A 285 0.65 9.25 2.71
CA CYS A 285 -0.38 8.33 2.22
C CYS A 285 -0.28 6.92 2.82
N SER A 286 0.80 6.60 3.54
CA SER A 286 1.14 5.24 3.98
C SER A 286 1.14 5.05 5.50
N LEU A 287 0.71 6.04 6.27
CA LEU A 287 0.59 5.88 7.71
C LEU A 287 -0.40 4.76 8.06
N VAL A 288 -0.01 3.91 9.00
CA VAL A 288 -0.89 2.87 9.52
C VAL A 288 -1.96 3.52 10.40
N ARG A 289 -3.21 3.16 10.17
CA ARG A 289 -4.35 3.66 10.95
C ARG A 289 -4.14 3.39 12.44
N ARG A 290 -4.15 4.45 13.25
CA ARG A 290 -3.92 4.37 14.69
C ARG A 290 -5.10 3.79 15.45
N TYR A 291 -6.32 4.25 15.12
CA TYR A 291 -7.54 3.86 15.81
C TYR A 291 -8.50 3.11 14.88
N PRO A 292 -8.49 1.77 14.89
CA PRO A 292 -9.46 0.98 14.12
C PRO A 292 -10.89 1.21 14.62
N GLY A 293 -11.84 1.34 13.69
CA GLY A 293 -13.27 1.47 14.04
C GLY A 293 -13.76 2.90 14.29
N THR A 294 -12.88 3.91 14.32
CA THR A 294 -13.32 5.31 14.50
C THR A 294 -13.88 5.91 13.21
N PRO A 295 -14.89 6.81 13.30
CA PRO A 295 -15.47 7.44 12.11
C PRO A 295 -14.52 8.43 11.42
N PHE A 296 -13.68 9.12 12.18
CA PHE A 296 -12.66 10.04 11.67
C PHE A 296 -11.29 9.38 11.69
N VAL A 297 -10.58 9.46 10.57
CA VAL A 297 -9.29 8.82 10.34
C VAL A 297 -8.34 9.85 9.72
N PRO A 298 -7.52 10.54 10.54
CA PRO A 298 -6.66 11.62 10.06
C PRO A 298 -5.64 11.14 9.00
N GLU A 299 -5.23 9.87 9.03
CA GLU A 299 -4.34 9.25 8.03
C GLU A 299 -4.97 9.19 6.63
N TYR A 300 -6.27 9.49 6.50
CA TYR A 300 -6.97 9.48 5.21
C TYR A 300 -7.07 10.86 4.55
N ILE A 301 -6.74 11.93 5.24
CA ILE A 301 -6.86 13.32 4.72
C ILE A 301 -6.02 13.47 3.43
N ILE A 302 -4.72 13.22 3.51
CA ILE A 302 -3.80 13.39 2.37
C ILE A 302 -4.12 12.42 1.23
N PRO A 303 -4.32 11.10 1.45
CA PRO A 303 -4.74 10.19 0.39
C PRO A 303 -6.07 10.57 -0.29
N GLN A 304 -7.05 11.07 0.47
CA GLN A 304 -8.33 11.50 -0.09
C GLN A 304 -8.18 12.75 -0.96
N PHE A 305 -7.34 13.71 -0.57
CA PHE A 305 -7.01 14.86 -1.39
C PHE A 305 -6.24 14.45 -2.65
N LEU A 306 -5.32 13.50 -2.52
CA LEU A 306 -4.61 12.97 -3.68
C LEU A 306 -5.55 12.31 -4.71
N LEU A 307 -6.53 11.51 -4.26
CA LEU A 307 -7.49 10.93 -5.21
C LEU A 307 -8.36 12.00 -5.86
N GLN A 308 -8.76 13.04 -5.15
CA GLN A 308 -9.49 14.16 -5.73
C GLN A 308 -8.65 14.91 -6.77
N TRP A 309 -7.35 15.08 -6.51
CA TRP A 309 -6.43 15.64 -7.48
C TRP A 309 -6.29 14.74 -8.71
N VAL A 310 -6.05 13.44 -8.54
CA VAL A 310 -5.99 12.44 -9.63
C VAL A 310 -7.29 12.45 -10.45
N GLN A 311 -8.45 12.60 -9.80
CA GLN A 311 -9.74 12.65 -10.49
C GLN A 311 -9.85 13.81 -11.48
N ARG A 312 -9.10 14.91 -11.28
CA ARG A 312 -9.06 16.08 -12.17
C ARG A 312 -8.06 15.93 -13.31
N GLU A 313 -7.03 15.08 -13.12
CA GLU A 313 -5.99 14.87 -14.11
C GLU A 313 -6.51 13.98 -15.24
N LYS A 314 -6.36 14.46 -16.51
CA LYS A 314 -6.85 13.72 -17.68
C LYS A 314 -6.00 12.51 -18.03
N ASP A 315 -4.71 12.57 -17.68
CA ASP A 315 -3.71 11.54 -18.02
C ASP A 315 -3.48 10.51 -16.91
N LEU A 316 -4.34 10.49 -15.90
CA LEU A 316 -4.28 9.58 -14.78
C LEU A 316 -5.64 8.92 -14.56
N ASP A 317 -5.68 7.61 -14.40
CA ASP A 317 -6.92 6.87 -14.18
C ASP A 317 -7.06 6.37 -12.75
N GLY A 318 -5.95 6.16 -12.05
CA GLY A 318 -5.97 5.61 -10.70
C GLY A 318 -4.65 5.76 -9.96
N ILE A 319 -4.60 5.15 -8.77
CA ILE A 319 -3.42 5.10 -7.91
C ILE A 319 -3.16 3.64 -7.54
N ARG A 320 -1.89 3.20 -7.66
CA ARG A 320 -1.39 1.96 -7.06
C ARG A 320 -0.68 2.31 -5.75
N TYR A 321 -0.96 1.55 -4.70
CA TYR A 321 -0.35 1.74 -3.40
C TYR A 321 -0.22 0.40 -2.67
N PHE A 322 0.74 0.28 -1.76
CA PHE A 322 0.92 -0.94 -0.98
C PHE A 322 -0.05 -1.00 0.20
N SER A 323 -0.39 -2.21 0.63
CA SER A 323 -1.24 -2.42 1.80
C SER A 323 -0.52 -1.98 3.07
N THR A 324 -1.18 -1.14 3.87
CA THR A 324 -0.66 -0.71 5.19
C THR A 324 -1.01 -1.68 6.32
N LYS A 325 -1.72 -2.76 6.03
CA LYS A 325 -2.07 -3.81 6.99
C LYS A 325 -0.96 -4.83 7.19
N LEU A 326 -0.02 -4.89 6.25
CA LEU A 326 1.11 -5.81 6.31
C LEU A 326 2.28 -5.21 7.09
N ALA A 327 2.84 -5.98 8.01
CA ALA A 327 3.97 -5.53 8.83
C ALA A 327 5.31 -5.54 8.08
N ALA A 328 5.45 -6.35 7.03
CA ALA A 328 6.71 -6.55 6.32
C ALA A 328 6.47 -6.61 4.81
N MET A 329 6.56 -5.46 4.14
CA MET A 329 6.45 -5.39 2.67
C MET A 329 7.56 -6.14 1.93
N ASP A 330 8.73 -6.29 2.55
CA ASP A 330 9.89 -6.91 1.93
C ASP A 330 9.68 -8.40 1.56
N ARG A 331 8.67 -9.05 2.16
CA ARG A 331 8.38 -10.47 1.95
C ARG A 331 7.25 -10.75 0.95
N ALA A 332 6.41 -9.77 0.68
CA ALA A 332 5.22 -9.97 -0.16
C ALA A 332 5.40 -9.53 -1.61
N GLN A 333 6.61 -9.49 -2.10
CA GLN A 333 7.04 -9.07 -3.45
C GLN A 333 5.91 -9.01 -4.49
N ASN A 334 5.65 -7.83 -5.08
CA ASN A 334 4.70 -7.58 -6.18
C ASN A 334 3.22 -8.02 -5.99
N ARG A 335 2.83 -8.61 -4.84
CA ARG A 335 1.48 -9.08 -4.57
C ARG A 335 0.76 -8.36 -3.43
N ALA A 336 1.39 -7.34 -2.83
CA ALA A 336 0.87 -6.59 -1.68
C ALA A 336 0.32 -5.22 -2.05
N PHE A 337 -0.19 -5.05 -3.27
CA PHE A 337 -0.64 -3.77 -3.77
C PHE A 337 -2.15 -3.69 -3.93
N ASN A 338 -2.66 -2.50 -3.66
CA ASN A 338 -4.01 -2.09 -3.94
C ASN A 338 -4.02 -1.08 -5.08
N TYR A 339 -5.12 -1.05 -5.80
CA TYR A 339 -5.39 -0.10 -6.86
C TYR A 339 -6.73 0.58 -6.58
N VAL A 340 -6.80 1.88 -6.81
CA VAL A 340 -8.03 2.64 -6.68
C VAL A 340 -8.27 3.46 -7.93
N PHE A 341 -9.47 3.33 -8.49
CA PHE A 341 -9.91 4.06 -9.68
C PHE A 341 -11.18 4.86 -9.32
N PRO A 342 -11.12 6.21 -9.35
CA PRO A 342 -12.26 7.05 -9.02
C PRO A 342 -13.34 6.96 -10.11
N ALA A 343 -14.61 6.95 -9.70
CA ALA A 343 -15.73 7.07 -10.62
C ALA A 343 -15.88 8.53 -11.07
N ARG A 344 -15.28 8.90 -12.22
CA ARG A 344 -15.19 10.29 -12.70
C ARG A 344 -16.50 10.85 -13.22
N HIS A 345 -17.31 10.01 -13.85
CA HIS A 345 -18.54 10.45 -14.49
C HIS A 345 -19.73 10.16 -13.58
N LYS A 346 -20.38 11.23 -13.13
CA LYS A 346 -21.59 11.13 -12.33
C LYS A 346 -22.75 10.66 -13.22
N ALA A 347 -23.45 9.64 -12.76
CA ALA A 347 -24.70 9.19 -13.33
C ALA A 347 -25.80 9.19 -12.26
N PRO A 348 -27.09 9.30 -12.62
CA PRO A 348 -28.16 9.21 -11.64
C PRO A 348 -28.29 7.81 -11.03
N ARG A 349 -27.96 6.77 -11.80
CA ARG A 349 -28.02 5.35 -11.41
C ARG A 349 -26.89 4.56 -12.06
N GLY A 350 -26.67 3.35 -11.56
CA GLY A 350 -25.72 2.40 -12.14
C GLY A 350 -24.27 2.66 -11.78
N ILE A 351 -23.37 2.19 -12.60
CA ILE A 351 -21.92 2.25 -12.43
C ILE A 351 -21.30 3.23 -13.42
N CYS A 352 -20.07 3.67 -13.14
CA CYS A 352 -19.32 4.59 -14.01
C CYS A 352 -19.01 3.94 -15.35
N GLY A 353 -19.58 4.46 -16.45
CA GLY A 353 -19.39 3.92 -17.80
C GLY A 353 -17.93 3.91 -18.25
N GLY A 354 -17.13 4.90 -17.86
CA GLY A 354 -15.69 4.91 -18.15
C GLY A 354 -14.97 3.71 -17.55
N LEU A 355 -15.22 3.41 -16.26
CA LEU A 355 -14.64 2.24 -15.60
C LEU A 355 -15.21 0.93 -16.16
N GLN A 356 -16.51 0.89 -16.45
CA GLN A 356 -17.16 -0.26 -17.10
C GLN A 356 -16.51 -0.61 -18.44
N ASN A 357 -16.18 0.41 -19.23
CA ASN A 357 -15.49 0.23 -20.50
C ASN A 357 -14.02 -0.15 -20.36
N SER A 358 -13.39 0.19 -19.24
CA SER A 358 -11.97 -0.05 -19.00
C SER A 358 -11.69 -1.44 -18.40
N PHE A 359 -12.66 -2.09 -17.77
CA PHE A 359 -12.45 -3.37 -17.09
C PHE A 359 -13.40 -4.45 -17.60
N ALA A 360 -12.84 -5.65 -17.75
CA ALA A 360 -13.57 -6.90 -17.84
C ALA A 360 -13.39 -7.67 -16.54
N LEU A 361 -14.36 -8.47 -16.14
CA LEU A 361 -14.26 -9.30 -14.93
C LEU A 361 -14.93 -10.66 -15.12
N THR A 362 -14.43 -11.67 -14.37
CA THR A 362 -15.05 -12.99 -14.32
C THR A 362 -16.40 -12.90 -13.60
N PRO A 363 -17.31 -13.84 -13.82
CA PRO A 363 -18.43 -14.00 -12.91
C PRO A 363 -17.95 -14.12 -11.47
N PRO A 364 -18.67 -13.57 -10.48
CA PRO A 364 -18.36 -13.78 -9.06
C PRO A 364 -18.51 -15.26 -8.71
N VAL A 365 -17.53 -15.81 -8.01
CA VAL A 365 -17.58 -17.20 -7.53
C VAL A 365 -17.40 -17.20 -6.04
N SER A 366 -18.25 -17.95 -5.31
CA SER A 366 -18.10 -18.10 -3.87
C SER A 366 -16.86 -18.94 -3.56
N TRP A 367 -16.25 -18.67 -2.41
CA TRP A 367 -15.03 -19.36 -1.96
C TRP A 367 -15.20 -20.89 -1.89
N PRO A 368 -16.27 -21.45 -1.27
CA PRO A 368 -16.50 -22.90 -1.27
C PRO A 368 -16.62 -23.50 -2.67
N MET A 369 -17.23 -22.76 -3.62
CA MET A 369 -17.34 -23.23 -5.00
C MET A 369 -15.96 -23.25 -5.68
N LEU A 370 -15.12 -22.24 -5.47
CA LEU A 370 -13.74 -22.24 -5.98
C LEU A 370 -12.90 -23.37 -5.37
N GLN A 371 -13.10 -23.70 -4.09
CA GLN A 371 -12.42 -24.83 -3.45
C GLN A 371 -12.83 -26.17 -4.08
N SER A 372 -14.12 -26.36 -4.29
CA SER A 372 -14.66 -27.61 -4.85
C SER A 372 -14.33 -27.81 -6.33
N TRP A 373 -14.01 -26.73 -7.05
CA TRP A 373 -13.77 -26.79 -8.47
C TRP A 373 -12.34 -27.18 -8.81
N GLN A 374 -12.18 -28.19 -9.65
CA GLN A 374 -10.88 -28.64 -10.17
C GLN A 374 -10.83 -28.43 -11.69
N PRO A 375 -10.33 -27.30 -12.18
CA PRO A 375 -10.14 -27.10 -13.60
C PRO A 375 -9.11 -28.12 -14.13
N LYS A 376 -9.30 -28.59 -15.36
CA LYS A 376 -8.28 -29.40 -16.06
C LYS A 376 -7.10 -28.47 -16.41
N ILE A 377 -6.09 -28.45 -15.57
CA ILE A 377 -4.89 -27.65 -15.76
C ILE A 377 -3.94 -28.44 -16.66
N MET A 378 -3.67 -27.96 -17.87
CA MET A 378 -2.57 -28.45 -18.69
C MET A 378 -1.28 -27.73 -18.27
N GLY A 379 -0.51 -28.38 -17.42
CA GLY A 379 0.92 -28.35 -17.21
C GLY A 379 1.71 -27.04 -17.39
N ALA A 380 1.34 -25.93 -16.78
CA ALA A 380 2.21 -24.76 -16.70
C ALA A 380 2.81 -24.64 -15.29
N GLN A 381 4.12 -24.82 -15.17
CA GLN A 381 4.85 -24.41 -13.97
C GLN A 381 4.88 -22.88 -13.94
N LEU A 382 4.14 -22.30 -13.00
CA LEU A 382 4.22 -20.87 -12.73
C LEU A 382 5.48 -20.58 -11.90
N PRO A 383 6.16 -19.44 -12.13
CA PRO A 383 7.28 -19.04 -11.28
C PRO A 383 6.77 -18.90 -9.84
N ALA A 384 7.50 -19.49 -8.90
CA ALA A 384 7.17 -19.45 -7.49
C ALA A 384 7.16 -18.00 -6.96
N PRO A 385 6.05 -17.48 -6.48
CA PRO A 385 6.03 -16.18 -5.80
C PRO A 385 6.78 -16.27 -4.47
N GLY A 386 7.33 -15.13 -4.01
CA GLY A 386 8.08 -15.04 -2.78
C GLY A 386 7.30 -15.50 -1.52
N ALA A 387 8.01 -15.75 -0.46
CA ALA A 387 7.41 -16.09 0.82
C ALA A 387 6.72 -14.87 1.45
N PHE A 388 5.66 -15.10 2.21
CA PHE A 388 4.96 -14.10 3.00
C PHE A 388 4.53 -14.68 4.36
N ASP A 389 4.31 -13.83 5.35
CA ASP A 389 3.79 -14.26 6.64
C ASP A 389 2.27 -14.43 6.57
N LEU A 390 1.78 -15.66 6.55
CA LEU A 390 0.36 -15.98 6.68
C LEU A 390 -0.17 -15.59 8.07
N ALA A 391 0.66 -15.82 9.10
CA ALA A 391 0.52 -15.35 10.45
C ALA A 391 1.90 -14.94 10.97
N GLU A 392 1.95 -14.15 12.02
CA GLU A 392 3.23 -13.69 12.61
C GLU A 392 4.12 -14.90 12.95
N GLY A 393 5.33 -14.91 12.38
CA GLY A 393 6.30 -15.99 12.57
C GLY A 393 6.03 -17.27 11.79
N PHE A 394 5.06 -17.29 10.87
CA PHE A 394 4.75 -18.45 10.03
C PHE A 394 4.91 -18.10 8.54
N PRO A 395 6.15 -18.01 8.03
CA PRO A 395 6.41 -17.70 6.63
C PRO A 395 6.02 -18.89 5.73
N VAL A 396 5.26 -18.61 4.69
CA VAL A 396 4.80 -19.58 3.68
C VAL A 396 5.11 -19.03 2.30
N ALA A 397 5.52 -19.89 1.36
CA ALA A 397 5.56 -19.48 -0.04
C ALA A 397 4.12 -19.19 -0.52
N TYR A 398 3.91 -18.08 -1.21
CA TYR A 398 2.55 -17.74 -1.68
C TYR A 398 1.97 -18.81 -2.61
N SER A 399 2.82 -19.47 -3.41
CA SER A 399 2.46 -20.63 -4.25
C SER A 399 1.82 -21.79 -3.48
N ASP A 400 2.14 -21.92 -2.20
CA ASP A 400 1.69 -23.01 -1.35
C ASP A 400 0.37 -22.70 -0.65
N THR A 401 -0.22 -21.53 -0.94
CA THR A 401 -1.49 -21.11 -0.34
C THR A 401 -2.68 -21.42 -1.22
N GLU A 402 -3.81 -21.58 -0.57
CA GLU A 402 -5.08 -21.71 -1.25
C GLU A 402 -5.44 -20.45 -2.06
N PHE A 403 -5.04 -19.25 -1.60
CA PHE A 403 -5.23 -18.01 -2.34
C PHE A 403 -4.63 -18.11 -3.74
N PHE A 404 -3.39 -18.55 -3.85
CA PHE A 404 -2.70 -18.73 -5.14
C PHE A 404 -3.41 -19.79 -6.02
N ALA A 405 -3.79 -20.92 -5.43
CA ALA A 405 -4.51 -21.97 -6.15
C ALA A 405 -5.85 -21.45 -6.72
N LEU A 406 -6.57 -20.61 -5.95
CA LEU A 406 -7.85 -20.05 -6.38
C LEU A 406 -7.66 -18.92 -7.43
N GLU A 407 -6.61 -18.10 -7.33
CA GLU A 407 -6.24 -17.15 -8.38
C GLU A 407 -6.03 -17.86 -9.71
N HIS A 408 -5.32 -18.97 -9.68
CA HIS A 408 -5.08 -19.78 -10.87
C HIS A 408 -6.37 -20.35 -11.45
N LYS A 409 -7.27 -20.87 -10.60
CA LYS A 409 -8.59 -21.34 -11.02
C LYS A 409 -9.43 -20.23 -11.69
N LEU A 410 -9.43 -19.03 -11.11
CA LEU A 410 -10.13 -17.87 -11.69
C LEU A 410 -9.54 -17.45 -13.05
N LYS A 411 -8.21 -17.59 -13.22
CA LYS A 411 -7.51 -17.23 -14.44
C LYS A 411 -7.76 -18.24 -15.57
N GLU A 412 -7.55 -19.52 -15.30
CA GLU A 412 -7.57 -20.58 -16.31
C GLU A 412 -8.98 -21.07 -16.61
N GLY A 413 -9.87 -21.02 -15.63
CA GLY A 413 -11.19 -21.61 -15.74
C GLY A 413 -12.33 -20.65 -16.10
N LEU A 414 -12.13 -19.33 -15.94
CA LEU A 414 -13.18 -18.34 -16.14
C LEU A 414 -12.73 -17.20 -17.07
N LYS A 415 -13.56 -16.95 -18.08
CA LYS A 415 -13.34 -15.82 -18.99
C LYS A 415 -13.83 -14.52 -18.35
N ALA A 416 -12.98 -13.51 -18.31
CA ALA A 416 -13.38 -12.15 -17.99
C ALA A 416 -14.14 -11.55 -19.18
N THR A 417 -15.31 -10.94 -18.92
CA THR A 417 -16.08 -10.21 -19.92
C THR A 417 -16.57 -8.90 -19.32
N LYS A 418 -16.82 -7.92 -20.17
CA LYS A 418 -17.38 -6.64 -19.73
C LYS A 418 -18.77 -6.82 -19.12
N ILE A 419 -19.16 -5.89 -18.26
CA ILE A 419 -20.53 -5.81 -17.79
C ILE A 419 -21.36 -5.28 -18.96
N ILE A 420 -22.34 -6.04 -19.37
CA ILE A 420 -23.34 -5.61 -20.38
C ILE A 420 -24.53 -5.05 -19.60
N GLU A 421 -25.06 -3.90 -20.02
CA GLU A 421 -26.24 -3.26 -19.40
C GLU A 421 -27.51 -4.07 -19.61
#